data_63e3513d1b886fc7549ffddf3ebb7813
#
_entry.id   63e3513d1b886fc7549ffddf3ebb7813
#
_cell.length_a   1.000
_cell.length_b   1.000
_cell.length_c   1.000
_cell.angle_alpha   90.00
_cell.angle_beta   90.00
_cell.angle_gamma   90.00
#
_symmetry.space_group_name_H-M   'P 1'
#
loop_
_entity.id
_entity.type
_entity.pdbx_description
1 polymer ?
#
loop_
_entity_poly.entity_id
_entity_poly.type
_entity_poly.pdbx_seq_one_letter_code
_entity_poly.pdbx_strand_id
1 'polypeptide(L)'
;MALAVGVVVPHFSSSGTSSFYSRYREVGGSPGGVLRTAVTHPLRILDQAFDGRSLRYLADLAIPLAGLFLAAPLALVAALPELALNLLSSVKTQTSIRFHYTAGLIPPLVVASVLGAARLSGRSRRRATAIVAVALVVALVENARLGALFKAPAKVSRHDHIAAHALRLVPGDAVVSTTNTLGAHLSARGRILSFPRLADATWVAVDETRLSYLDRSSGGRRAALALARFRREPGWRVVYARDGVLIFRRSGS
;
A
#
# COMPACT_ATOMS: atom_id res chain seq x y z
N MET A 1 0.39 5.22 -18.93
CA MET A 1 -0.65 4.64 -18.06
C MET A 1 -1.77 3.96 -18.84
N ALA A 2 -2.39 4.58 -19.84
CA ALA A 2 -3.47 3.96 -20.64
C ALA A 2 -3.07 2.61 -21.28
N LEU A 3 -1.89 2.51 -21.90
CA LEU A 3 -1.36 1.27 -22.46
C LEU A 3 -1.17 0.18 -21.40
N ALA A 4 -0.58 0.53 -20.25
CA ALA A 4 -0.34 -0.43 -19.18
C ALA A 4 -1.65 -0.99 -18.63
N VAL A 5 -2.63 -0.14 -18.33
CA VAL A 5 -3.89 -0.55 -17.69
C VAL A 5 -4.90 -1.12 -18.71
N GLY A 6 -4.89 -0.61 -19.95
CA GLY A 6 -5.85 -1.02 -20.99
C GLY A 6 -5.40 -2.22 -21.83
N VAL A 7 -4.11 -2.49 -21.93
CA VAL A 7 -3.58 -3.56 -22.78
C VAL A 7 -2.72 -4.54 -21.98
N VAL A 8 -1.65 -4.05 -21.32
CA VAL A 8 -0.67 -4.94 -20.68
C VAL A 8 -1.29 -5.70 -19.51
N VAL A 9 -1.91 -5.00 -18.58
CA VAL A 9 -2.52 -5.65 -17.39
C VAL A 9 -3.60 -6.66 -17.77
N PRO A 10 -4.58 -6.35 -18.65
CA PRO A 10 -5.56 -7.34 -19.11
C PRO A 10 -4.94 -8.56 -19.79
N HIS A 11 -3.88 -8.36 -20.59
CA HIS A 11 -3.19 -9.47 -21.30
C HIS A 11 -2.61 -10.49 -20.32
N PHE A 12 -2.03 -10.03 -19.20
CA PHE A 12 -1.45 -10.90 -18.17
C PHE A 12 -2.42 -11.25 -17.02
N SER A 13 -3.64 -10.70 -17.03
CA SER A 13 -4.65 -11.01 -16.03
C SER A 13 -5.42 -12.28 -16.40
N SER A 14 -5.59 -13.18 -15.42
CA SER A 14 -6.41 -14.39 -15.60
C SER A 14 -7.89 -14.11 -15.92
N SER A 15 -8.36 -12.89 -15.63
CA SER A 15 -9.73 -12.44 -15.92
C SER A 15 -9.85 -11.68 -17.26
N GLY A 16 -8.75 -11.44 -17.97
CA GLY A 16 -8.74 -10.62 -19.20
C GLY A 16 -9.10 -9.14 -18.96
N THR A 17 -9.21 -8.71 -17.70
CA THR A 17 -9.59 -7.34 -17.33
C THR A 17 -8.66 -6.76 -16.28
N SER A 18 -8.54 -5.42 -16.26
CA SER A 18 -7.82 -4.74 -15.20
C SER A 18 -8.75 -4.41 -14.04
N SER A 19 -8.43 -4.90 -12.85
CA SER A 19 -9.12 -4.53 -11.61
C SER A 19 -8.76 -3.10 -11.14
N PHE A 20 -7.83 -2.43 -11.83
CA PHE A 20 -7.36 -1.10 -11.41
C PHE A 20 -8.49 -0.08 -11.28
N TYR A 21 -9.42 -0.05 -12.23
CA TYR A 21 -10.51 0.91 -12.24
C TYR A 21 -11.63 0.62 -11.24
N SER A 22 -11.68 -0.58 -10.65
CA SER A 22 -12.69 -0.94 -9.65
C SER A 22 -12.65 -0.02 -8.41
N ARG A 23 -11.47 0.54 -8.10
CA ARG A 23 -11.25 1.49 -7.00
C ARG A 23 -11.91 2.87 -7.20
N TYR A 24 -12.32 3.18 -8.43
CA TYR A 24 -12.98 4.43 -8.82
C TYR A 24 -14.45 4.21 -9.20
N ARG A 25 -15.03 3.05 -8.86
CA ARG A 25 -16.40 2.69 -9.25
C ARG A 25 -17.43 3.73 -8.79
N GLU A 26 -17.25 4.30 -7.61
CA GLU A 26 -18.15 5.28 -7.02
C GLU A 26 -18.17 6.61 -7.79
N VAL A 27 -17.11 6.91 -8.52
CA VAL A 27 -16.94 8.15 -9.31
C VAL A 27 -16.92 7.89 -10.82
N GLY A 28 -17.37 6.71 -11.29
CA GLY A 28 -17.53 6.42 -12.72
C GLY A 28 -16.70 5.27 -13.27
N GLY A 29 -15.74 4.71 -12.50
CA GLY A 29 -15.06 3.45 -12.79
C GLY A 29 -14.07 3.45 -13.97
N SER A 30 -13.90 4.57 -14.67
CA SER A 30 -12.96 4.74 -15.79
C SER A 30 -12.62 6.23 -15.94
N PRO A 31 -11.53 6.60 -16.64
CA PRO A 31 -11.19 8.01 -16.85
C PRO A 31 -12.33 8.82 -17.47
N GLY A 32 -12.96 8.30 -18.52
CA GLY A 32 -14.13 8.94 -19.13
C GLY A 32 -15.36 8.96 -18.21
N GLY A 33 -15.56 7.90 -17.42
CA GLY A 33 -16.62 7.83 -16.41
C GLY A 33 -16.43 8.86 -15.30
N VAL A 34 -15.21 9.05 -14.81
CA VAL A 34 -14.89 10.09 -13.81
C VAL A 34 -15.16 11.49 -14.37
N LEU A 35 -14.72 11.76 -15.61
CA LEU A 35 -14.96 13.04 -16.26
C LEU A 35 -16.47 13.30 -16.44
N ARG A 36 -17.21 12.30 -16.93
CA ARG A 36 -18.67 12.37 -17.05
C ARG A 36 -19.32 12.66 -15.69
N THR A 37 -18.91 11.94 -14.64
CA THR A 37 -19.46 12.13 -13.29
C THR A 37 -19.12 13.53 -12.76
N ALA A 38 -17.93 14.04 -13.03
CA ALA A 38 -17.52 15.40 -12.63
C ALA A 38 -18.42 16.48 -13.26
N VAL A 39 -18.88 16.28 -14.49
CA VAL A 39 -19.77 17.21 -15.19
C VAL A 39 -21.24 17.02 -14.78
N THR A 40 -21.71 15.77 -14.69
CA THR A 40 -23.14 15.49 -14.46
C THR A 40 -23.52 15.42 -12.98
N HIS A 41 -22.59 15.06 -12.10
CA HIS A 41 -22.82 14.87 -10.66
C HIS A 41 -21.62 15.41 -9.85
N PRO A 42 -21.29 16.72 -9.93
CA PRO A 42 -20.10 17.30 -9.29
C PRO A 42 -20.09 17.10 -7.77
N LEU A 43 -21.24 17.12 -7.11
CA LEU A 43 -21.34 16.88 -5.68
C LEU A 43 -20.81 15.48 -5.28
N ARG A 44 -21.04 14.46 -6.10
CA ARG A 44 -20.50 13.12 -5.82
C ARG A 44 -18.96 13.09 -5.85
N ILE A 45 -18.36 13.85 -6.75
CA ILE A 45 -16.89 14.00 -6.79
C ILE A 45 -16.40 14.72 -5.54
N LEU A 46 -17.08 15.79 -5.12
CA LEU A 46 -16.74 16.56 -3.92
C LEU A 46 -16.91 15.71 -2.65
N ASP A 47 -18.02 14.99 -2.52
CA ASP A 47 -18.26 14.11 -1.36
C ASP A 47 -17.17 13.05 -1.22
N GLN A 48 -16.74 12.45 -2.35
CA GLN A 48 -15.65 11.45 -2.35
C GLN A 48 -14.30 12.10 -2.03
N ALA A 49 -14.02 13.28 -2.60
CA ALA A 49 -12.74 13.97 -2.45
C ALA A 49 -12.55 14.60 -1.07
N PHE A 50 -13.65 14.95 -0.38
CA PHE A 50 -13.63 15.66 0.91
C PHE A 50 -14.32 14.87 2.03
N ASP A 51 -14.38 13.55 1.93
CA ASP A 51 -14.83 12.71 3.04
C ASP A 51 -13.84 12.80 4.23
N GLY A 52 -14.26 12.34 5.41
CA GLY A 52 -13.44 12.43 6.63
C GLY A 52 -12.07 11.76 6.53
N ARG A 53 -11.91 10.74 5.64
CA ARG A 53 -10.61 10.10 5.38
C ARG A 53 -9.72 10.99 4.55
N SER A 54 -10.28 11.58 3.52
CA SER A 54 -9.58 12.46 2.59
C SER A 54 -9.12 13.74 3.30
N LEU A 55 -9.95 14.32 4.14
CA LEU A 55 -9.57 15.47 4.97
C LEU A 55 -8.44 15.14 5.93
N ARG A 56 -8.49 13.97 6.57
CA ARG A 56 -7.39 13.51 7.42
C ARG A 56 -6.11 13.31 6.64
N TYR A 57 -6.19 12.71 5.45
CA TYR A 57 -5.05 12.51 4.57
C TYR A 57 -4.42 13.84 4.14
N LEU A 58 -5.24 14.83 3.77
CA LEU A 58 -4.76 16.19 3.45
C LEU A 58 -4.06 16.85 4.66
N ALA A 59 -4.61 16.67 5.86
CA ALA A 59 -3.97 17.14 7.09
C ALA A 59 -2.63 16.43 7.34
N ASP A 60 -2.58 15.10 7.20
CA ASP A 60 -1.35 14.30 7.35
C ASP A 60 -0.26 14.69 6.34
N LEU A 61 -0.63 15.20 5.16
CA LEU A 61 0.31 15.76 4.17
C LEU A 61 0.75 17.20 4.53
N ALA A 62 -0.17 18.00 5.07
CA ALA A 62 0.06 19.41 5.31
C ALA A 62 0.84 19.69 6.61
N ILE A 63 0.51 18.99 7.69
CA ILE A 63 1.07 19.26 9.01
C ILE A 63 2.60 19.11 9.04
N PRO A 64 3.22 18.03 8.51
CA PRO A 64 4.67 17.87 8.55
C PRO A 64 5.44 18.96 7.79
N LEU A 65 4.78 19.61 6.83
CA LEU A 65 5.32 20.70 6.01
C LEU A 65 4.88 22.08 6.52
N ALA A 66 4.23 22.14 7.70
CA ALA A 66 3.65 23.35 8.29
C ALA A 66 2.74 24.13 7.32
N GLY A 67 2.12 23.45 6.35
CA GLY A 67 1.26 24.07 5.34
C GLY A 67 1.96 25.03 4.38
N LEU A 68 3.29 25.11 4.36
CA LEU A 68 4.07 26.09 3.59
C LEU A 68 3.80 26.06 2.10
N PHE A 69 3.49 24.88 1.53
CA PHE A 69 3.16 24.72 0.12
C PHE A 69 1.93 25.54 -0.32
N LEU A 70 1.02 25.86 0.61
CA LEU A 70 -0.18 26.68 0.28
C LEU A 70 0.19 28.11 -0.16
N ALA A 71 1.36 28.60 0.24
CA ALA A 71 1.88 29.89 -0.21
C ALA A 71 2.48 29.86 -1.63
N ALA A 72 2.57 28.69 -2.28
CA ALA A 72 3.07 28.50 -3.65
C ALA A 72 2.12 27.65 -4.50
N PRO A 73 0.85 28.07 -4.71
CA PRO A 73 -0.19 27.21 -5.31
C PRO A 73 0.13 26.76 -6.74
N LEU A 74 0.84 27.55 -7.54
CA LEU A 74 1.23 27.15 -8.89
C LEU A 74 2.15 25.93 -8.92
N ALA A 75 3.01 25.77 -7.91
CA ALA A 75 3.87 24.60 -7.81
C ALA A 75 3.08 23.31 -7.45
N LEU A 76 1.90 23.45 -6.87
CA LEU A 76 1.02 22.32 -6.53
C LEU A 76 0.31 21.73 -7.75
N VAL A 77 0.30 22.42 -8.90
CA VAL A 77 -0.33 21.88 -10.12
C VAL A 77 0.26 20.52 -10.49
N ALA A 78 1.56 20.34 -10.28
CA ALA A 78 2.24 19.06 -10.53
C ALA A 78 1.76 17.92 -9.60
N ALA A 79 1.22 18.22 -8.42
CA ALA A 79 0.68 17.25 -7.48
C ALA A 79 -0.77 16.86 -7.78
N LEU A 80 -1.53 17.68 -8.51
CA LEU A 80 -2.98 17.51 -8.69
C LEU A 80 -3.39 16.16 -9.30
N PRO A 81 -2.73 15.62 -10.33
CA PRO A 81 -3.14 14.34 -10.91
C PRO A 81 -3.04 13.18 -9.91
N GLU A 82 -1.93 13.10 -9.17
CA GLU A 82 -1.71 12.04 -8.17
C GLU A 82 -2.64 12.24 -6.95
N LEU A 83 -2.83 13.49 -6.53
CA LEU A 83 -3.75 13.82 -5.45
C LEU A 83 -5.19 13.44 -5.81
N ALA A 84 -5.63 13.74 -7.02
CA ALA A 84 -6.96 13.36 -7.51
C ALA A 84 -7.13 11.83 -7.53
N LEU A 85 -6.12 11.08 -8.01
CA LEU A 85 -6.14 9.62 -7.98
C LEU A 85 -6.29 9.08 -6.57
N ASN A 86 -5.64 9.68 -5.59
CA ASN A 86 -5.72 9.23 -4.20
C ASN A 86 -7.06 9.60 -3.55
N LEU A 87 -7.53 10.83 -3.72
CA LEU A 87 -8.78 11.31 -3.09
C LEU A 87 -10.04 10.65 -3.68
N LEU A 88 -10.06 10.37 -4.98
CA LEU A 88 -11.21 9.76 -5.65
C LEU A 88 -11.28 8.23 -5.49
N SER A 89 -10.27 7.62 -4.88
CA SER A 89 -10.25 6.17 -4.69
C SER A 89 -11.08 5.72 -3.50
N SER A 90 -11.85 4.64 -3.67
CA SER A 90 -12.53 3.93 -2.56
C SER A 90 -11.57 3.10 -1.69
N VAL A 91 -10.32 2.92 -2.13
CA VAL A 91 -9.32 2.10 -1.42
C VAL A 91 -8.66 2.90 -0.31
N LYS A 92 -8.93 2.52 0.95
CA LYS A 92 -8.45 3.22 2.16
C LYS A 92 -6.93 3.40 2.24
N THR A 93 -6.14 2.53 1.61
CA THR A 93 -4.68 2.64 1.62
C THR A 93 -4.15 3.77 0.75
N GLN A 94 -4.92 4.22 -0.26
CA GLN A 94 -4.53 5.33 -1.13
C GLN A 94 -4.62 6.69 -0.41
N THR A 95 -5.54 6.83 0.54
CA THR A 95 -5.66 8.01 1.41
C THR A 95 -4.92 7.80 2.73
N SER A 96 -3.67 7.32 2.67
CA SER A 96 -2.83 7.11 3.85
C SER A 96 -1.36 7.32 3.53
N ILE A 97 -0.69 8.19 4.29
CA ILE A 97 0.75 8.46 4.17
C ILE A 97 1.64 7.26 4.49
N ARG A 98 1.08 6.17 5.02
CA ARG A 98 1.82 4.95 5.38
C ARG A 98 2.10 4.03 4.19
N PHE A 99 1.51 4.33 3.04
CA PHE A 99 1.63 3.52 1.83
C PHE A 99 2.30 4.31 0.70
N HIS A 100 2.87 3.58 -0.25
CA HIS A 100 3.63 4.13 -1.37
C HIS A 100 2.83 5.05 -2.31
N TYR A 101 1.51 5.06 -2.23
CA TYR A 101 0.65 5.94 -3.04
C TYR A 101 0.90 7.44 -2.84
N THR A 102 1.53 7.81 -1.74
CA THR A 102 1.91 9.20 -1.44
C THR A 102 3.24 9.60 -2.07
N ALA A 103 4.05 8.64 -2.53
CA ALA A 103 5.41 8.88 -2.99
C ALA A 103 5.49 9.92 -4.13
N GLY A 104 4.54 9.89 -5.07
CA GLY A 104 4.47 10.85 -6.17
C GLY A 104 4.11 12.28 -5.74
N LEU A 105 3.49 12.45 -4.56
CA LEU A 105 3.12 13.76 -4.02
C LEU A 105 4.29 14.45 -3.27
N ILE A 106 5.23 13.68 -2.72
CA ILE A 106 6.29 14.22 -1.87
C ILE A 106 7.14 15.27 -2.61
N PRO A 107 7.70 15.00 -3.82
CA PRO A 107 8.53 15.98 -4.50
C PRO A 107 7.83 17.31 -4.78
N PRO A 108 6.64 17.36 -5.41
CA PRO A 108 5.98 18.63 -5.68
C PRO A 108 5.55 19.37 -4.39
N LEU A 109 5.16 18.66 -3.33
CA LEU A 109 4.82 19.28 -2.04
C LEU A 109 6.05 19.91 -1.37
N VAL A 110 7.20 19.23 -1.41
CA VAL A 110 8.47 19.76 -0.87
C VAL A 110 8.91 20.99 -1.66
N VAL A 111 8.91 20.92 -2.99
CA VAL A 111 9.25 22.08 -3.85
C VAL A 111 8.32 23.24 -3.58
N ALA A 112 7.01 23.02 -3.54
CA ALA A 112 6.04 24.06 -3.21
C ALA A 112 6.25 24.63 -1.80
N SER A 113 6.65 23.82 -0.82
CA SER A 113 6.95 24.29 0.54
C SER A 113 8.19 25.18 0.59
N VAL A 114 9.24 24.83 -0.14
CA VAL A 114 10.45 25.67 -0.27
C VAL A 114 10.12 27.01 -0.91
N LEU A 115 9.37 26.99 -2.03
CA LEU A 115 8.92 28.22 -2.70
C LEU A 115 7.98 29.04 -1.82
N GLY A 116 7.09 28.39 -1.08
CA GLY A 116 6.20 29.04 -0.11
C GLY A 116 6.97 29.71 1.03
N ALA A 117 7.93 29.02 1.60
CA ALA A 117 8.81 29.58 2.62
C ALA A 117 9.60 30.79 2.09
N ALA A 118 10.14 30.70 0.86
CA ALA A 118 10.84 31.80 0.22
C ALA A 118 9.92 33.02 -0.01
N ARG A 119 8.68 32.81 -0.43
CA ARG A 119 7.69 33.90 -0.60
C ARG A 119 7.34 34.57 0.74
N LEU A 120 7.07 33.78 1.77
CA LEU A 120 6.69 34.29 3.09
C LEU A 120 7.84 35.02 3.79
N SER A 121 9.07 34.58 3.60
CA SER A 121 10.26 35.22 4.18
C SER A 121 10.64 36.53 3.47
N GLY A 122 10.30 36.68 2.21
CA GLY A 122 10.77 37.77 1.36
C GLY A 122 12.31 37.87 1.37
N ARG A 123 12.84 39.09 1.64
CA ARG A 123 14.31 39.31 1.78
C ARG A 123 14.83 39.21 3.21
N SER A 124 13.99 38.86 4.18
CA SER A 124 14.37 38.85 5.60
C SER A 124 14.95 37.51 6.02
N ARG A 125 16.25 37.47 6.30
CA ARG A 125 16.91 36.25 6.84
C ARG A 125 16.29 35.81 8.19
N ARG A 126 15.91 36.74 9.04
CA ARG A 126 15.27 36.42 10.33
C ARG A 126 13.93 35.69 10.14
N ARG A 127 13.10 36.16 9.18
CA ARG A 127 11.84 35.47 8.84
C ARG A 127 12.09 34.08 8.24
N ALA A 128 13.06 33.96 7.33
CA ALA A 128 13.43 32.67 6.77
C ALA A 128 13.86 31.67 7.84
N THR A 129 14.75 32.09 8.76
CA THR A 129 15.19 31.24 9.88
C THR A 129 14.03 30.85 10.78
N ALA A 130 13.14 31.78 11.12
CA ALA A 130 11.98 31.51 11.96
C ALA A 130 11.01 30.50 11.29
N ILE A 131 10.71 30.67 10.00
CA ILE A 131 9.85 29.77 9.22
C ILE A 131 10.43 28.36 9.19
N VAL A 132 11.73 28.24 8.88
CA VAL A 132 12.42 26.93 8.84
C VAL A 132 12.45 26.30 10.24
N ALA A 133 12.74 27.07 11.29
CA ALA A 133 12.73 26.56 12.66
C ALA A 133 11.35 26.02 13.07
N VAL A 134 10.29 26.77 12.78
CA VAL A 134 8.91 26.33 13.05
C VAL A 134 8.59 25.07 12.26
N ALA A 135 8.89 25.02 10.95
CA ALA A 135 8.65 23.85 10.13
C ALA A 135 9.41 22.62 10.65
N LEU A 136 10.66 22.77 11.09
CA LEU A 136 11.44 21.68 11.68
C LEU A 136 10.83 21.20 13.01
N VAL A 137 10.41 22.11 13.88
CA VAL A 137 9.75 21.74 15.14
C VAL A 137 8.46 20.96 14.87
N VAL A 138 7.63 21.44 13.94
CA VAL A 138 6.39 20.75 13.56
C VAL A 138 6.70 19.36 12.99
N ALA A 139 7.66 19.26 12.08
CA ALA A 139 8.07 17.98 11.50
C ALA A 139 8.61 17.02 12.56
N LEU A 140 9.40 17.49 13.53
CA LEU A 140 9.91 16.67 14.64
C LEU A 140 8.79 16.17 15.54
N VAL A 141 7.85 17.05 15.91
CA VAL A 141 6.69 16.69 16.74
C VAL A 141 5.83 15.64 16.04
N GLU A 142 5.54 15.83 14.76
CA GLU A 142 4.73 14.86 14.00
C GLU A 142 5.46 13.53 13.81
N ASN A 143 6.78 13.52 13.54
CA ASN A 143 7.55 12.28 13.47
C ASN A 143 7.60 11.55 14.83
N ALA A 144 7.72 12.28 15.93
CA ALA A 144 7.66 11.70 17.27
C ALA A 144 6.26 11.11 17.56
N ARG A 145 5.20 11.86 17.22
CA ARG A 145 3.80 11.41 17.34
C ARG A 145 3.50 10.17 16.52
N LEU A 146 4.03 10.07 15.31
CA LEU A 146 3.91 8.90 14.45
C LEU A 146 4.80 7.72 14.91
N GLY A 147 5.64 7.92 15.93
CA GLY A 147 6.58 6.92 16.44
C GLY A 147 7.69 6.57 15.44
N ALA A 148 7.91 7.40 14.42
CA ALA A 148 8.89 7.11 13.37
C ALA A 148 10.33 7.31 13.84
N LEU A 149 10.58 8.34 14.68
CA LEU A 149 11.91 8.68 15.21
C LEU A 149 12.44 7.65 16.22
N PHE A 150 11.57 6.91 16.88
CA PHE A 150 11.93 6.03 18.01
C PHE A 150 11.74 4.55 17.68
N LYS A 151 11.48 4.21 16.43
CA LYS A 151 11.45 2.80 16.02
C LYS A 151 12.86 2.25 16.06
N ALA A 152 13.11 1.39 17.05
CA ALA A 152 14.32 0.56 17.02
C ALA A 152 14.37 -0.23 15.70
N PRO A 153 15.58 -0.43 15.14
CA PRO A 153 15.73 -1.29 13.97
C PRO A 153 15.11 -2.65 14.27
N ALA A 154 14.40 -3.19 13.29
CA ALA A 154 13.75 -4.48 13.42
C ALA A 154 14.80 -5.53 13.76
N LYS A 155 14.70 -6.12 14.95
CA LYS A 155 15.59 -7.23 15.37
C LYS A 155 15.06 -8.51 14.75
N VAL A 156 15.97 -9.29 14.18
CA VAL A 156 15.66 -10.65 13.73
C VAL A 156 15.27 -11.47 14.96
N SER A 157 14.07 -11.98 14.97
CA SER A 157 13.51 -12.76 16.07
C SER A 157 13.73 -14.25 15.85
N ARG A 158 13.52 -15.06 16.91
CA ARG A 158 13.50 -16.52 16.79
C ARG A 158 12.48 -17.00 15.73
N HIS A 159 11.33 -16.36 15.65
CA HIS A 159 10.31 -16.67 14.66
C HIS A 159 10.80 -16.43 13.22
N ASP A 160 11.58 -15.37 12.98
CA ASP A 160 12.14 -15.09 11.65
C ASP A 160 13.15 -16.18 11.23
N HIS A 161 13.93 -16.70 12.17
CA HIS A 161 14.83 -17.85 11.90
C HIS A 161 14.04 -19.14 11.59
N ILE A 162 12.94 -19.37 12.31
CA ILE A 162 12.05 -20.51 12.07
C ILE A 162 11.42 -20.40 10.67
N ALA A 163 10.89 -19.22 10.32
CA ALA A 163 10.32 -18.95 9.00
C ALA A 163 11.37 -19.14 7.89
N ALA A 164 12.55 -18.55 8.06
CA ALA A 164 13.64 -18.70 7.10
C ALA A 164 14.08 -20.17 6.91
N HIS A 165 14.12 -20.97 7.99
CA HIS A 165 14.40 -22.38 7.90
C HIS A 165 13.31 -23.14 7.14
N ALA A 166 12.05 -22.89 7.48
CA ALA A 166 10.91 -23.52 6.83
C ALA A 166 10.86 -23.25 5.31
N LEU A 167 11.15 -22.02 4.89
CA LEU A 167 11.16 -21.64 3.48
C LEU A 167 12.28 -22.29 2.66
N ARG A 168 13.39 -22.72 3.28
CA ARG A 168 14.43 -23.47 2.59
C ARG A 168 14.01 -24.88 2.18
N LEU A 169 12.95 -25.42 2.80
CA LEU A 169 12.41 -26.73 2.43
C LEU A 169 11.63 -26.70 1.10
N VAL A 170 11.20 -25.50 0.68
CA VAL A 170 10.45 -25.32 -0.57
C VAL A 170 11.43 -25.23 -1.74
N PRO A 171 11.33 -26.10 -2.78
CA PRO A 171 12.21 -26.04 -3.95
C PRO A 171 12.13 -24.72 -4.72
N GLY A 172 13.23 -24.34 -5.40
CA GLY A 172 13.33 -23.05 -6.11
C GLY A 172 12.37 -22.90 -7.30
N ASP A 173 12.05 -24.00 -7.95
CA ASP A 173 11.17 -24.11 -9.12
C ASP A 173 9.71 -24.38 -8.76
N ALA A 174 9.40 -24.61 -7.48
CA ALA A 174 8.05 -24.94 -7.05
C ALA A 174 7.06 -23.77 -7.23
N VAL A 175 5.84 -24.08 -7.64
CA VAL A 175 4.70 -23.16 -7.58
C VAL A 175 4.16 -23.15 -6.15
N VAL A 176 4.17 -21.99 -5.52
CA VAL A 176 3.87 -21.85 -4.09
C VAL A 176 2.67 -20.95 -3.85
N SER A 177 1.71 -21.42 -3.06
CA SER A 177 0.68 -20.58 -2.47
C SER A 177 1.08 -20.18 -1.05
N THR A 178 1.12 -18.88 -0.75
CA THR A 178 1.70 -18.41 0.52
C THR A 178 0.99 -17.19 1.09
N THR A 179 1.07 -17.02 2.42
CA THR A 179 0.74 -15.75 3.05
C THR A 179 1.71 -14.66 2.60
N ASN A 180 1.24 -13.41 2.51
CA ASN A 180 2.04 -12.30 1.97
C ASN A 180 3.34 -12.07 2.76
N THR A 181 3.33 -12.34 4.06
CA THR A 181 4.53 -12.19 4.91
C THR A 181 5.65 -13.11 4.45
N LEU A 182 5.34 -14.38 4.17
CA LEU A 182 6.33 -15.35 3.68
C LEU A 182 6.59 -15.19 2.19
N GLY A 183 5.59 -14.77 1.41
CA GLY A 183 5.68 -14.60 -0.04
C GLY A 183 6.75 -13.61 -0.47
N ALA A 184 6.98 -12.56 0.31
CA ALA A 184 8.04 -11.59 0.05
C ALA A 184 9.45 -12.24 -0.01
N HIS A 185 9.70 -13.27 0.80
CA HIS A 185 10.96 -14.00 0.84
C HIS A 185 11.09 -15.05 -0.28
N LEU A 186 10.01 -15.33 -0.98
CA LEU A 186 9.97 -16.29 -2.09
C LEU A 186 9.91 -15.58 -3.46
N SER A 187 9.98 -14.25 -3.50
CA SER A 187 9.72 -13.43 -4.70
C SER A 187 10.66 -13.70 -5.89
N ALA A 188 11.83 -14.30 -5.66
CA ALA A 188 12.74 -14.72 -6.72
C ALA A 188 12.29 -15.98 -7.49
N ARG A 189 11.18 -16.61 -7.09
CA ARG A 189 10.66 -17.83 -7.73
C ARG A 189 9.78 -17.49 -8.94
N GLY A 190 9.65 -18.46 -9.87
CA GLY A 190 8.91 -18.26 -11.10
C GLY A 190 7.42 -17.98 -10.90
N ARG A 191 6.79 -18.57 -9.87
CA ARG A 191 5.35 -18.38 -9.63
C ARG A 191 4.99 -18.49 -8.14
N ILE A 192 4.36 -17.41 -7.66
CA ILE A 192 3.83 -17.32 -6.30
C ILE A 192 2.38 -16.91 -6.35
N LEU A 193 1.55 -17.58 -5.56
CA LEU A 193 0.13 -17.32 -5.40
C LEU A 193 -0.14 -16.82 -3.98
N SER A 194 -1.05 -15.86 -3.84
CA SER A 194 -1.52 -15.44 -2.50
C SER A 194 -2.50 -16.47 -1.94
N PHE A 195 -2.15 -17.06 -0.79
CA PHE A 195 -3.05 -17.98 -0.08
C PHE A 195 -4.36 -17.25 0.30
N PRO A 196 -5.54 -17.88 0.15
CA PRO A 196 -5.80 -19.30 -0.06
C PRO A 196 -5.97 -19.76 -1.53
N ARG A 197 -5.52 -18.99 -2.51
CA ARG A 197 -5.57 -19.42 -3.92
C ARG A 197 -4.54 -20.51 -4.15
N LEU A 198 -4.98 -21.73 -4.47
CA LEU A 198 -4.09 -22.86 -4.71
C LEU A 198 -3.74 -23.04 -6.19
N ALA A 199 -4.74 -22.97 -7.09
CA ALA A 199 -4.57 -23.23 -8.53
C ALA A 199 -3.68 -24.45 -8.79
N ASP A 200 -2.53 -24.27 -9.43
CA ASP A 200 -1.52 -25.28 -9.74
C ASP A 200 -0.38 -25.35 -8.70
N ALA A 201 -0.55 -24.76 -7.52
CA ALA A 201 0.44 -24.84 -6.47
C ALA A 201 0.74 -26.30 -6.07
N THR A 202 2.02 -26.60 -5.95
CA THR A 202 2.52 -27.87 -5.44
C THR A 202 2.99 -27.77 -3.99
N TRP A 203 3.19 -26.52 -3.51
CA TRP A 203 3.57 -26.20 -2.15
C TRP A 203 2.69 -25.09 -1.56
N VAL A 204 2.49 -25.15 -0.26
CA VAL A 204 1.82 -24.08 0.50
C VAL A 204 2.67 -23.70 1.69
N ALA A 205 2.91 -22.39 1.88
CA ALA A 205 3.65 -21.84 3.00
C ALA A 205 2.78 -20.80 3.72
N VAL A 206 2.47 -21.02 4.98
CA VAL A 206 1.58 -20.15 5.77
C VAL A 206 2.23 -19.78 7.10
N ASP A 207 2.15 -18.51 7.46
CA ASP A 207 2.41 -18.03 8.81
C ASP A 207 1.08 -17.59 9.45
N GLU A 208 0.61 -18.35 10.43
CA GLU A 208 -0.64 -18.06 11.13
C GLU A 208 -0.48 -16.94 12.16
N THR A 209 0.72 -16.73 12.66
CA THR A 209 1.00 -15.80 13.77
C THR A 209 1.27 -14.39 13.28
N ARG A 210 1.81 -14.25 12.07
CA ARG A 210 2.20 -12.96 11.47
C ARG A 210 1.51 -12.69 10.14
N LEU A 211 0.18 -12.63 10.18
CA LEU A 211 -0.59 -12.25 9.00
C LEU A 211 -0.38 -10.76 8.68
N SER A 212 -0.06 -10.46 7.43
CA SER A 212 0.04 -9.09 6.93
C SER A 212 -1.33 -8.40 6.88
N TYR A 213 -1.32 -7.09 6.61
CA TYR A 213 -2.56 -6.36 6.34
C TYR A 213 -3.33 -6.97 5.15
N LEU A 214 -2.62 -7.38 4.09
CA LEU A 214 -3.24 -7.98 2.91
C LEU A 214 -3.87 -9.34 3.22
N ASP A 215 -3.23 -10.16 4.02
CA ASP A 215 -3.79 -11.45 4.45
C ASP A 215 -5.07 -11.26 5.27
N ARG A 216 -5.13 -10.18 6.07
CA ARG A 216 -6.31 -9.82 6.87
C ARG A 216 -7.41 -9.15 6.07
N SER A 217 -7.07 -8.25 5.16
CA SER A 217 -8.03 -7.49 4.33
C SER A 217 -8.64 -8.33 3.22
N SER A 218 -7.89 -9.31 2.71
CA SER A 218 -8.41 -10.33 1.78
C SER A 218 -9.36 -11.33 2.47
N GLY A 219 -9.69 -11.10 3.75
CA GLY A 219 -10.54 -11.91 4.58
C GLY A 219 -9.74 -12.75 5.58
N GLY A 220 -9.14 -12.12 6.60
CA GLY A 220 -8.35 -12.82 7.63
C GLY A 220 -9.12 -13.96 8.29
N ARG A 221 -10.45 -13.81 8.46
CA ARG A 221 -11.34 -14.91 8.84
C ARG A 221 -11.41 -15.98 7.73
N ARG A 222 -11.39 -15.57 6.43
CA ARG A 222 -11.37 -16.50 5.29
C ARG A 222 -10.04 -17.25 5.20
N ALA A 223 -8.93 -16.60 5.46
CA ALA A 223 -7.61 -17.25 5.46
C ALA A 223 -7.51 -18.28 6.60
N ALA A 224 -7.96 -17.94 7.80
CA ALA A 224 -8.01 -18.87 8.94
C ALA A 224 -8.96 -20.06 8.71
N LEU A 225 -10.16 -19.80 8.18
CA LEU A 225 -11.11 -20.86 7.80
C LEU A 225 -10.60 -21.72 6.64
N ALA A 226 -9.96 -21.09 5.64
CA ALA A 226 -9.33 -21.79 4.52
C ALA A 226 -8.21 -22.70 5.02
N LEU A 227 -7.40 -22.24 5.96
CA LEU A 227 -6.32 -23.04 6.53
C LEU A 227 -6.87 -24.20 7.38
N ALA A 228 -7.89 -23.98 8.21
CA ALA A 228 -8.54 -25.03 8.98
C ALA A 228 -9.15 -26.11 8.08
N ARG A 229 -9.75 -25.70 6.96
CA ARG A 229 -10.26 -26.61 5.92
C ARG A 229 -9.10 -27.32 5.22
N PHE A 230 -8.07 -26.57 4.82
CA PHE A 230 -6.92 -27.07 4.08
C PHE A 230 -6.12 -28.13 4.86
N ARG A 231 -5.99 -28.00 6.17
CA ARG A 231 -5.35 -29.01 7.03
C ARG A 231 -6.02 -30.39 6.98
N ARG A 232 -7.29 -30.45 6.58
CA ARG A 232 -8.10 -31.68 6.48
C ARG A 232 -8.26 -32.17 5.04
N GLU A 233 -7.68 -31.43 4.07
CA GLU A 233 -7.85 -31.72 2.64
C GLU A 233 -6.95 -32.89 2.23
N PRO A 234 -7.51 -34.00 1.73
CA PRO A 234 -6.73 -35.11 1.23
C PRO A 234 -5.88 -34.66 0.04
N GLY A 235 -4.66 -35.17 -0.04
CA GLY A 235 -3.71 -34.77 -1.09
C GLY A 235 -2.68 -33.71 -0.70
N TRP A 236 -2.69 -33.24 0.55
CA TRP A 236 -1.65 -32.38 1.09
C TRP A 236 -1.02 -32.96 2.35
N ARG A 237 0.31 -32.93 2.42
CA ARG A 237 1.08 -33.42 3.57
C ARG A 237 1.79 -32.27 4.23
N VAL A 238 1.69 -32.18 5.56
CA VAL A 238 2.52 -31.26 6.37
C VAL A 238 3.97 -31.72 6.32
N VAL A 239 4.86 -30.86 5.86
CA VAL A 239 6.31 -31.10 5.80
C VAL A 239 7.02 -30.41 6.97
N TYR A 240 6.44 -29.30 7.43
CA TYR A 240 6.97 -28.52 8.53
C TYR A 240 5.84 -27.83 9.30
N ALA A 241 5.92 -27.85 10.64
CA ALA A 241 5.00 -27.14 11.52
C ALA A 241 5.73 -26.72 12.79
N ARG A 242 5.98 -25.44 12.96
CA ARG A 242 6.62 -24.87 14.16
C ARG A 242 6.27 -23.39 14.31
N ASP A 243 5.91 -22.98 15.52
CA ASP A 243 5.67 -21.58 15.89
C ASP A 243 4.68 -20.86 14.94
N GLY A 244 3.63 -21.59 14.48
CA GLY A 244 2.65 -21.08 13.54
C GLY A 244 3.11 -21.00 12.08
N VAL A 245 4.36 -21.34 11.79
CA VAL A 245 4.85 -21.50 10.41
C VAL A 245 4.57 -22.93 9.94
N LEU A 246 3.83 -23.05 8.84
CA LEU A 246 3.38 -24.31 8.26
C LEU A 246 3.81 -24.41 6.81
N ILE A 247 4.41 -25.53 6.44
CA ILE A 247 4.71 -25.87 5.04
C ILE A 247 4.00 -27.17 4.70
N PHE A 248 3.28 -27.12 3.59
CA PHE A 248 2.62 -28.30 3.04
C PHE A 248 3.17 -28.59 1.63
N ARG A 249 3.20 -29.84 1.29
CA ARG A 249 3.52 -30.35 -0.04
C ARG A 249 2.35 -31.15 -0.58
N ARG A 250 2.05 -31.02 -1.86
CA ARG A 250 1.01 -31.81 -2.54
C ARG A 250 1.46 -33.25 -2.66
N SER A 251 0.60 -34.20 -2.30
CA SER A 251 0.87 -35.63 -2.44
C SER A 251 0.87 -35.99 -3.93
N GLY A 252 1.94 -36.63 -4.43
CA GLY A 252 2.06 -37.00 -5.84
C GLY A 252 2.77 -35.97 -6.75
N SER A 253 3.34 -34.89 -6.16
CA SER A 253 4.21 -33.95 -6.87
C SER A 253 5.66 -34.05 -6.40
#